data_92549eeb2dbedb85aa8b512e41833cdb
#
_entry.id   92549eeb2dbedb85aa8b512e41833cdb
#
_cell.length_a   1.000
_cell.length_b   1.000
_cell.length_c   1.000
_cell.angle_alpha   90.00
_cell.angle_beta   90.00
_cell.angle_gamma   90.00
#
_symmetry.space_group_name_H-M   'P 1'
#
loop_
_entity.id
_entity.type
_entity.pdbx_description
1 polymer ?
#
loop_
_entity_poly.entity_id
_entity_poly.type
_entity_poly.pdbx_seq_one_letter_code
_entity_poly.pdbx_strand_id
1 'polypeptide(L)'
;MNSTLPVQPIAPDVCVAPQLSPQAMSEAAKAGFRSVVNNRPDFEGGDDQPTSAQIEAAARAACLEYRYLPVDGGYQSPEQVQAMTALLQELPRPMLMFCRSGARSTRLYSLATSG
;
A
#
# COMPACT_ATOMS: atom_id res chain seq x y z
N MET A 1 10.73 -6.71 19.87
CA MET A 1 9.96 -7.77 19.19
C MET A 1 10.01 -7.58 17.69
N ASN A 2 10.30 -8.64 16.98
CA ASN A 2 10.40 -8.55 15.53
C ASN A 2 9.01 -8.45 14.89
N SER A 3 8.90 -7.56 13.91
CA SER A 3 7.69 -7.47 13.13
C SER A 3 7.56 -8.71 12.24
N THR A 4 6.34 -9.23 12.11
CA THR A 4 6.05 -10.33 11.20
C THR A 4 5.58 -9.82 9.85
N LEU A 5 5.58 -8.50 9.64
CA LEU A 5 5.15 -7.90 8.38
C LEU A 5 6.09 -8.31 7.23
N PRO A 6 5.54 -8.82 6.13
CA PRO A 6 6.37 -9.23 4.98
C PRO A 6 6.70 -8.02 4.11
N VAL A 7 7.40 -7.04 4.65
CA VAL A 7 7.70 -5.81 3.93
C VAL A 7 9.08 -5.86 3.29
N GLN A 8 9.21 -5.18 2.17
CA GLN A 8 10.47 -5.04 1.46
C GLN A 8 10.71 -3.57 1.15
N PRO A 9 11.82 -3.00 1.63
CA PRO A 9 12.13 -1.60 1.31
C PRO A 9 12.48 -1.45 -0.16
N ILE A 10 11.95 -0.40 -0.79
CA ILE A 10 12.28 -0.03 -2.17
C ILE A 10 12.87 1.37 -2.23
N ALA A 11 12.82 2.09 -1.12
CA ALA A 11 13.43 3.41 -0.95
C ALA A 11 13.66 3.59 0.54
N PRO A 12 14.41 4.61 0.99
CA PRO A 12 14.69 4.77 2.42
C PRO A 12 13.45 4.85 3.30
N ASP A 13 12.35 5.37 2.77
CA ASP A 13 11.13 5.58 3.55
C ASP A 13 9.89 5.02 2.85
N VAL A 14 10.06 4.07 1.92
CA VAL A 14 8.95 3.41 1.23
C VAL A 14 9.21 1.90 1.18
N CYS A 15 8.23 1.14 1.66
CA CYS A 15 8.26 -0.32 1.59
C CYS A 15 7.06 -0.82 0.80
N VAL A 16 7.18 -2.01 0.23
CA VAL A 16 6.07 -2.70 -0.42
C VAL A 16 5.84 -4.03 0.27
N ALA A 17 4.64 -4.58 0.12
CA ALA A 17 4.25 -5.84 0.72
C ALA A 17 3.25 -6.56 -0.18
N PRO A 18 3.12 -7.90 -0.02
CA PRO A 18 1.99 -8.61 -0.59
C PRO A 18 0.73 -8.26 0.18
N GLN A 19 -0.41 -8.86 -0.21
CA GLN A 19 -1.69 -8.58 0.44
C GLN A 19 -1.56 -8.60 1.96
N LEU A 20 -2.04 -7.55 2.60
CA LEU A 20 -2.04 -7.42 4.05
C LEU A 20 -3.46 -7.59 4.59
N SER A 21 -3.55 -8.08 5.83
CA SER A 21 -4.84 -8.22 6.52
C SER A 21 -5.16 -6.94 7.28
N PRO A 22 -6.43 -6.77 7.71
CA PRO A 22 -6.75 -5.64 8.59
C PRO A 22 -5.91 -5.65 9.88
N GLN A 23 -5.63 -6.84 10.42
CA GLN A 23 -4.81 -6.96 11.64
C GLN A 23 -3.38 -6.45 11.43
N ALA A 24 -2.87 -6.52 10.21
CA ALA A 24 -1.53 -6.03 9.91
C ALA A 24 -1.40 -4.53 10.05
N MET A 25 -2.51 -3.80 10.05
CA MET A 25 -2.47 -2.34 10.16
C MET A 25 -1.90 -1.89 11.50
N SER A 26 -2.27 -2.55 12.60
CA SER A 26 -1.69 -2.20 13.90
C SER A 26 -0.20 -2.54 13.96
N GLU A 27 0.21 -3.62 13.30
CA GLU A 27 1.62 -3.98 13.24
C GLU A 27 2.42 -2.98 12.42
N ALA A 28 1.83 -2.49 11.32
CA ALA A 28 2.47 -1.46 10.50
C ALA A 28 2.69 -0.18 11.31
N ALA A 29 1.69 0.22 12.09
CA ALA A 29 1.83 1.40 12.94
C ALA A 29 2.92 1.19 13.99
N LYS A 30 2.98 0.03 14.60
CA LYS A 30 4.02 -0.30 15.58
C LYS A 30 5.41 -0.32 14.97
N ALA A 31 5.50 -0.72 13.69
CA ALA A 31 6.78 -0.74 12.98
C ALA A 31 7.23 0.65 12.54
N GLY A 32 6.41 1.68 12.74
CA GLY A 32 6.78 3.05 12.45
C GLY A 32 6.21 3.62 11.17
N PHE A 33 5.44 2.83 10.42
CA PHE A 33 4.79 3.36 9.22
C PHE A 33 3.74 4.39 9.61
N ARG A 34 3.55 5.37 8.75
CA ARG A 34 2.59 6.44 8.97
C ARG A 34 1.49 6.47 7.93
N SER A 35 1.71 5.86 6.78
CA SER A 35 0.70 5.78 5.73
C SER A 35 0.72 4.44 5.04
N VAL A 36 -0.43 4.06 4.48
CA VAL A 36 -0.61 2.80 3.75
C VAL A 36 -1.36 3.10 2.46
N VAL A 37 -0.86 2.56 1.35
CA VAL A 37 -1.53 2.66 0.05
C VAL A 37 -1.88 1.25 -0.43
N ASN A 38 -3.15 1.02 -0.70
CA ASN A 38 -3.66 -0.26 -1.20
C ASN A 38 -3.81 -0.16 -2.71
N ASN A 39 -3.01 -0.94 -3.44
CA ASN A 39 -3.04 -0.94 -4.90
C ASN A 39 -3.84 -2.11 -5.49
N ARG A 40 -4.41 -2.96 -4.65
CA ARG A 40 -5.11 -4.15 -5.13
C ARG A 40 -6.61 -3.90 -5.24
N PRO A 41 -7.21 -4.06 -6.43
CA PRO A 41 -8.67 -3.90 -6.58
C PRO A 41 -9.43 -4.87 -5.68
N ASP A 42 -10.54 -4.39 -5.12
CA ASP A 42 -11.43 -5.23 -4.31
C ASP A 42 -11.91 -6.42 -5.13
N PHE A 43 -12.06 -7.55 -4.46
CA PHE A 43 -12.58 -8.80 -5.05
C PHE A 43 -11.71 -9.41 -6.13
N GLU A 44 -10.51 -8.87 -6.36
CA GLU A 44 -9.59 -9.45 -7.34
C GLU A 44 -9.28 -10.92 -6.99
N GLY A 45 -9.11 -11.21 -5.72
CA GLY A 45 -8.83 -12.56 -5.23
C GLY A 45 -10.06 -13.30 -4.74
N GLY A 46 -11.26 -12.77 -5.00
CA GLY A 46 -12.50 -13.40 -4.57
C GLY A 46 -13.00 -12.87 -3.22
N ASP A 47 -13.95 -13.57 -2.65
CA ASP A 47 -14.62 -13.13 -1.43
C ASP A 47 -13.73 -13.18 -0.20
N ASP A 48 -12.65 -13.96 -0.23
CA ASP A 48 -11.74 -14.08 0.90
C ASP A 48 -10.77 -12.91 1.01
N GLN A 49 -10.64 -12.10 -0.04
CA GLN A 49 -9.76 -10.96 -0.01
C GLN A 49 -10.36 -9.86 0.88
N PRO A 50 -9.59 -9.32 1.84
CA PRO A 50 -10.07 -8.17 2.62
C PRO A 50 -10.41 -7.00 1.69
N THR A 51 -11.54 -6.37 1.93
CA THR A 51 -11.94 -5.20 1.13
C THR A 51 -11.16 -3.96 1.55
N SER A 52 -11.11 -2.97 0.66
CA SER A 52 -10.49 -1.69 0.98
C SER A 52 -11.15 -1.07 2.22
N ALA A 53 -12.48 -1.19 2.33
CA ALA A 53 -13.20 -0.63 3.48
C ALA A 53 -12.74 -1.26 4.79
N GLN A 54 -12.52 -2.58 4.80
CA GLN A 54 -12.05 -3.28 5.99
C GLN A 54 -10.62 -2.86 6.36
N ILE A 55 -9.75 -2.75 5.37
CA ILE A 55 -8.37 -2.31 5.59
C ILE A 55 -8.35 -0.86 6.07
N GLU A 56 -9.18 0.00 5.45
CA GLU A 56 -9.24 1.41 5.83
C GLU A 56 -9.67 1.58 7.28
N ALA A 57 -10.71 0.86 7.71
CA ALA A 57 -11.19 0.95 9.08
C ALA A 57 -10.08 0.58 10.07
N ALA A 58 -9.34 -0.49 9.77
CA ALA A 58 -8.24 -0.92 10.63
C ALA A 58 -7.07 0.07 10.62
N ALA A 59 -6.76 0.63 9.44
CA ALA A 59 -5.69 1.61 9.33
C ALA A 59 -6.00 2.87 10.14
N ARG A 60 -7.23 3.36 10.04
CA ARG A 60 -7.63 4.55 10.79
C ARG A 60 -7.65 4.28 12.29
N ALA A 61 -8.08 3.08 12.70
CA ALA A 61 -8.03 2.70 14.11
C ALA A 61 -6.59 2.66 14.64
N ALA A 62 -5.63 2.41 13.77
CA ALA A 62 -4.21 2.40 14.11
C ALA A 62 -3.54 3.76 13.87
N CYS A 63 -4.31 4.79 13.54
CA CYS A 63 -3.84 6.16 13.28
C CYS A 63 -2.94 6.27 12.06
N LEU A 64 -3.15 5.41 11.07
CA LEU A 64 -2.45 5.47 9.79
C LEU A 64 -3.28 6.28 8.80
N GLU A 65 -2.61 7.07 7.95
CA GLU A 65 -3.25 7.61 6.76
C GLU A 65 -3.43 6.47 5.76
N TYR A 66 -4.57 6.42 5.11
CA TYR A 66 -4.88 5.33 4.19
C TYR A 66 -5.38 5.88 2.86
N ARG A 67 -4.90 5.30 1.77
CA ARG A 67 -5.40 5.63 0.44
C ARG A 67 -5.63 4.35 -0.36
N TYR A 68 -6.68 4.33 -1.13
CA TYR A 68 -7.01 3.23 -2.01
C TYR A 68 -6.77 3.69 -3.44
N LEU A 69 -5.75 3.10 -4.08
CA LEU A 69 -5.42 3.42 -5.47
C LEU A 69 -5.29 2.11 -6.23
N PRO A 70 -6.43 1.50 -6.59
CA PRO A 70 -6.40 0.21 -7.28
C PRO A 70 -5.83 0.35 -8.68
N VAL A 71 -4.94 -0.58 -9.04
CA VAL A 71 -4.37 -0.63 -10.39
C VAL A 71 -4.38 -2.07 -10.88
N ASP A 72 -4.52 -2.23 -12.19
CA ASP A 72 -4.45 -3.53 -12.84
C ASP A 72 -3.02 -4.04 -12.80
N GLY A 73 -2.86 -5.34 -12.61
CA GLY A 73 -1.53 -5.95 -12.57
C GLY A 73 -0.78 -5.88 -13.88
N GLY A 74 -1.50 -5.82 -14.99
CA GLY A 74 -0.89 -5.78 -16.31
C GLY A 74 -0.71 -4.40 -16.91
N TYR A 75 -1.33 -3.38 -16.32
CA TYR A 75 -1.28 -2.05 -16.89
C TYR A 75 -1.57 -0.98 -15.84
N GLN A 76 -0.69 0.00 -15.75
CA GLN A 76 -0.90 1.18 -14.90
C GLN A 76 -1.05 2.40 -15.82
N SER A 77 -2.23 3.02 -15.79
CA SER A 77 -2.53 4.15 -16.66
C SER A 77 -1.74 5.40 -16.27
N PRO A 78 -1.56 6.34 -17.20
CA PRO A 78 -0.93 7.62 -16.85
C PRO A 78 -1.63 8.32 -15.69
N GLU A 79 -2.97 8.24 -15.63
CA GLU A 79 -3.74 8.84 -14.54
C GLU A 79 -3.43 8.20 -13.19
N GLN A 80 -3.27 6.89 -13.18
CA GLN A 80 -2.90 6.17 -11.96
C GLN A 80 -1.49 6.51 -11.52
N VAL A 81 -0.57 6.63 -12.47
CA VAL A 81 0.81 7.02 -12.19
C VAL A 81 0.85 8.43 -11.59
N GLN A 82 0.08 9.37 -12.18
CA GLN A 82 0.00 10.72 -11.65
C GLN A 82 -0.61 10.75 -10.25
N ALA A 83 -1.64 9.94 -10.00
CA ALA A 83 -2.24 9.83 -8.69
C ALA A 83 -1.22 9.32 -7.67
N MET A 84 -0.40 8.35 -8.05
CA MET A 84 0.64 7.83 -7.15
C MET A 84 1.70 8.90 -6.87
N THR A 85 2.08 9.66 -7.88
CA THR A 85 3.03 10.77 -7.70
C THR A 85 2.50 11.77 -6.67
N ALA A 86 1.21 12.10 -6.76
CA ALA A 86 0.59 13.02 -5.79
C ALA A 86 0.60 12.43 -4.38
N LEU A 87 0.31 11.13 -4.24
CA LEU A 87 0.33 10.49 -2.93
C LEU A 87 1.73 10.46 -2.33
N LEU A 88 2.76 10.30 -3.16
CA LEU A 88 4.14 10.33 -2.69
C LEU A 88 4.53 11.71 -2.14
N GLN A 89 3.88 12.76 -2.60
CA GLN A 89 4.12 14.12 -2.09
C GLN A 89 3.24 14.44 -0.88
N GLU A 90 2.07 13.83 -0.81
CA GLU A 90 1.05 14.17 0.17
C GLU A 90 1.14 13.38 1.48
N LEU A 91 1.42 12.07 1.37
CA LEU A 91 1.30 11.17 2.52
C LEU A 91 2.54 11.21 3.42
N PRO A 92 2.34 11.07 4.74
CA PRO A 92 3.48 11.04 5.65
C PRO A 92 4.30 9.77 5.47
N ARG A 93 5.60 9.90 5.71
CA ARG A 93 6.56 8.81 5.61
C ARG A 93 6.94 8.29 6.99
N PRO A 94 7.31 7.04 7.14
CA PRO A 94 7.45 5.99 6.11
C PRO A 94 6.11 5.52 5.57
N MET A 95 6.10 5.17 4.29
CA MET A 95 4.90 4.72 3.58
C MET A 95 4.99 3.23 3.28
N LEU A 96 3.87 2.54 3.43
CA LEU A 96 3.76 1.12 3.09
C LEU A 96 2.74 0.97 1.97
N MET A 97 3.15 0.36 0.85
CA MET A 97 2.26 0.07 -0.26
C MET A 97 2.07 -1.43 -0.37
N PHE A 98 0.88 -1.88 -0.74
CA PHE A 98 0.68 -3.30 -0.97
C PHE A 98 -0.23 -3.58 -2.15
N CYS A 99 -0.08 -4.77 -2.71
CA CYS A 99 -0.94 -5.32 -3.75
C CYS A 99 -1.02 -6.83 -3.51
N ARG A 100 -1.19 -7.64 -4.54
CA ARG A 100 -1.22 -9.08 -4.33
C ARG A 100 0.13 -9.64 -3.88
N SER A 101 1.22 -9.24 -4.57
CA SER A 101 2.56 -9.79 -4.32
C SER A 101 3.60 -8.73 -3.96
N GLY A 102 3.28 -7.46 -4.11
CA GLY A 102 4.23 -6.36 -3.98
C GLY A 102 4.81 -5.89 -5.30
N ALA A 103 4.75 -6.73 -6.34
CA ALA A 103 5.36 -6.38 -7.63
C ALA A 103 4.65 -5.22 -8.32
N ARG A 104 3.33 -5.18 -8.25
CA ARG A 104 2.53 -4.13 -8.86
C ARG A 104 2.80 -2.78 -8.19
N SER A 105 2.85 -2.79 -6.86
CA SER A 105 3.16 -1.59 -6.09
C SER A 105 4.57 -1.07 -6.41
N THR A 106 5.53 -1.98 -6.53
CA THR A 106 6.90 -1.63 -6.90
C THR A 106 6.93 -0.98 -8.29
N ARG A 107 6.22 -1.56 -9.23
CA ARG A 107 6.18 -1.03 -10.60
C ARG A 107 5.54 0.34 -10.63
N LEU A 108 4.42 0.51 -9.91
CA LEU A 108 3.73 1.80 -9.84
C LEU A 108 4.65 2.86 -9.24
N TYR A 109 5.35 2.52 -8.18
CA TYR A 109 6.32 3.43 -7.55
C TYR A 109 7.41 3.84 -8.54
N SER A 110 7.97 2.86 -9.27
CA SER A 110 9.00 3.12 -10.26
C SER A 110 8.52 4.08 -11.34
N LEU A 111 7.31 3.86 -11.85
CA LEU A 111 6.74 4.73 -12.88
C LEU A 111 6.51 6.14 -12.34
N ALA A 112 6.05 6.24 -11.09
CA ALA A 112 5.75 7.53 -10.47
C ALA A 112 7.00 8.34 -10.16
N THR A 113 8.16 7.69 -10.01
CA THR A 113 9.41 8.35 -9.63
C THR A 113 10.41 8.47 -10.78
N SER A 114 10.11 7.89 -11.93
CA SER A 114 11.04 7.90 -13.07
C SER A 114 10.89 9.16 -13.93
N GLY A 115 10.11 10.08 -13.51
CA GLY A 115 9.86 11.32 -14.20
C GLY A 115 10.95 11.95 -14.96
#